data_e213ba3f4cf9e0198f20a619956e3c30
#
_entry.id   e213ba3f4cf9e0198f20a619956e3c30
#
_cell.length_a   1.000
_cell.length_b   1.000
_cell.length_c   1.000
_cell.angle_alpha   90.00
_cell.angle_beta   90.00
_cell.angle_gamma   90.00
#
_symmetry.space_group_name_H-M   'P 1'
#
loop_
_entity.id
_entity.type
_entity.pdbx_description
1 polymer ?
#
loop_
_entity_poly.entity_id
_entity_poly.type
_entity_poly.pdbx_seq_one_letter_code
_entity_poly.pdbx_strand_id
1 'polypeptide(L)'
;MYLTRRFYIALILVILLLGSGYLFAPFFVIGQWALFALFVLVSADGYILYRTQGIQAFRRCSDRFSNGDDNEVSIRVESTYSRPLSLEIIDEIPFIFQNRDVCFRTTLQPNEGKTISYHLRPTRRGVYSYGQIRVFVTDKIGLLSRRYTCGQPQDIKVYPSYLMLHRYELLAMSDNLTELGIKRIRRVGHQTEFEQIKEYVKGDDYRTINWKASARRHELMVNVYQDERSQQIYSVIDKGRVMQQAFRGMTLLDYAINASLVLSYVAMRKEDKAGLVTFDEHFDTFVPASKQPGHMQTLLEKLYSQQTTFGETDFSALCVHLNKHVNKRSFLVLYTNFASISSMNRQLAYLQQLNRQHRLLVVFFEDADLKAYIESPARDTEDYYRHVIA
;
A
#
# COMPACT_ATOMS: atom_id res chain seq x y z
N MET A 1 -3.01 -16.08 33.98
CA MET A 1 -2.23 -17.31 34.28
C MET A 1 -2.68 -18.37 33.33
N TYR A 2 -1.78 -19.08 32.69
CA TYR A 2 -2.07 -20.15 31.73
C TYR A 2 -1.18 -21.35 32.08
N LEU A 3 -1.75 -22.54 31.98
CA LEU A 3 -1.02 -23.79 32.13
C LEU A 3 -0.36 -24.17 30.83
N THR A 4 0.90 -24.60 30.87
CA THR A 4 1.65 -24.98 29.68
C THR A 4 1.42 -26.47 29.31
N ARG A 5 1.83 -26.85 28.11
CA ARG A 5 1.84 -28.25 27.68
C ARG A 5 2.63 -29.17 28.65
N ARG A 6 3.72 -28.67 29.21
CA ARG A 6 4.54 -29.43 30.16
C ARG A 6 3.81 -29.76 31.42
N PHE A 7 2.98 -28.83 31.92
CA PHE A 7 2.12 -29.12 33.09
C PHE A 7 1.14 -30.24 32.79
N TYR A 8 0.44 -30.22 31.67
CA TYR A 8 -0.53 -31.26 31.31
C TYR A 8 0.16 -32.62 31.15
N ILE A 9 1.35 -32.70 30.55
CA ILE A 9 2.10 -33.92 30.40
C ILE A 9 2.50 -34.47 31.81
N ALA A 10 3.04 -33.58 32.67
CA ALA A 10 3.39 -33.99 34.06
C ALA A 10 2.18 -34.46 34.83
N LEU A 11 1.03 -33.79 34.71
CA LEU A 11 -0.21 -34.21 35.38
C LEU A 11 -0.69 -35.58 34.88
N ILE A 12 -0.67 -35.82 33.56
CA ILE A 12 -1.04 -37.13 32.99
C ILE A 12 -0.11 -38.23 33.51
N LEU A 13 1.20 -37.98 33.60
CA LEU A 13 2.13 -38.96 34.16
C LEU A 13 1.83 -39.28 35.63
N VAL A 14 1.50 -38.27 36.43
CA VAL A 14 1.10 -38.47 37.85
C VAL A 14 -0.18 -39.26 37.94
N ILE A 15 -1.16 -38.98 37.08
CA ILE A 15 -2.45 -39.73 37.06
C ILE A 15 -2.22 -41.19 36.68
N LEU A 16 -1.38 -41.48 35.68
CA LEU A 16 -1.02 -42.84 35.29
C LEU A 16 -0.30 -43.59 36.41
N LEU A 17 0.60 -42.88 37.13
CA LEU A 17 1.32 -43.44 38.28
C LEU A 17 0.36 -43.79 39.42
N LEU A 18 -0.60 -42.92 39.74
CA LEU A 18 -1.62 -43.19 40.74
C LEU A 18 -2.54 -44.35 40.32
N GLY A 19 -2.92 -44.41 39.02
CA GLY A 19 -3.71 -45.53 38.48
C GLY A 19 -3.02 -46.88 38.52
N SER A 20 -1.67 -46.90 38.27
CA SER A 20 -0.85 -48.12 38.41
C SER A 20 -0.71 -48.58 39.85
N GLY A 21 -0.95 -47.70 40.83
CA GLY A 21 -1.01 -48.02 42.25
C GLY A 21 -2.13 -49.02 42.62
N TYR A 22 -3.16 -49.18 41.75
CA TYR A 22 -4.15 -50.24 41.93
C TYR A 22 -3.57 -51.66 41.73
N LEU A 23 -2.56 -51.79 40.86
CA LEU A 23 -1.85 -53.05 40.62
C LEU A 23 -0.72 -53.31 41.62
N PHE A 24 -0.01 -52.23 42.01
CA PHE A 24 1.16 -52.26 42.88
C PHE A 24 1.08 -51.17 43.95
N ALA A 25 0.77 -51.52 45.21
CA ALA A 25 0.62 -50.56 46.30
C ALA A 25 1.74 -49.51 46.48
N PRO A 26 3.04 -49.82 46.28
CA PRO A 26 4.12 -48.81 46.36
C PRO A 26 3.97 -47.65 45.37
N PHE A 27 3.40 -47.87 44.17
CA PHE A 27 3.20 -46.82 43.16
C PHE A 27 2.15 -45.80 43.60
N PHE A 28 1.19 -46.17 44.41
CA PHE A 28 0.22 -45.25 44.98
C PHE A 28 0.89 -44.19 45.87
N VAL A 29 1.77 -44.63 46.79
CA VAL A 29 2.51 -43.72 47.67
C VAL A 29 3.44 -42.81 46.88
N ILE A 30 4.14 -43.36 45.89
CA ILE A 30 5.00 -42.58 44.99
C ILE A 30 4.16 -41.55 44.22
N GLY A 31 2.98 -41.93 43.75
CA GLY A 31 2.04 -41.04 43.05
C GLY A 31 1.57 -39.85 43.89
N GLN A 32 1.28 -40.10 45.19
CA GLN A 32 0.93 -39.03 46.11
C GLN A 32 2.08 -38.03 46.32
N TRP A 33 3.30 -38.53 46.53
CA TRP A 33 4.47 -37.67 46.62
C TRP A 33 4.76 -36.90 45.33
N ALA A 34 4.57 -37.54 44.19
CA ALA A 34 4.72 -36.89 42.88
C ALA A 34 3.68 -35.77 42.66
N LEU A 35 2.43 -35.98 43.07
CA LEU A 35 1.38 -34.96 43.06
C LEU A 35 1.74 -33.76 43.94
N PHE A 36 2.18 -34.04 45.17
CA PHE A 36 2.62 -33.00 46.11
C PHE A 36 3.82 -32.20 45.54
N ALA A 37 4.82 -32.89 44.99
CA ALA A 37 5.95 -32.28 44.35
C ALA A 37 5.53 -31.41 43.15
N LEU A 38 4.59 -31.88 42.31
CA LEU A 38 4.05 -31.09 41.20
C LEU A 38 3.36 -29.82 41.70
N PHE A 39 2.59 -29.90 42.77
CA PHE A 39 1.93 -28.74 43.39
C PHE A 39 2.94 -27.71 43.90
N VAL A 40 4.01 -28.16 44.59
CA VAL A 40 5.09 -27.29 45.08
C VAL A 40 5.83 -26.63 43.92
N LEU A 41 6.14 -27.38 42.83
CA LEU A 41 6.80 -26.86 41.66
C LEU A 41 5.96 -25.80 40.93
N VAL A 42 4.66 -26.03 40.75
CA VAL A 42 3.72 -25.07 40.17
C VAL A 42 3.63 -23.79 40.99
N SER A 43 3.55 -23.94 42.34
CA SER A 43 3.50 -22.82 43.27
C SER A 43 4.79 -21.99 43.23
N ALA A 44 5.94 -22.67 43.16
CA ALA A 44 7.25 -21.99 43.01
C ALA A 44 7.39 -21.27 41.68
N ASP A 45 6.98 -21.91 40.55
CA ASP A 45 7.00 -21.29 39.21
C ASP A 45 6.07 -20.06 39.17
N GLY A 46 4.88 -20.17 39.76
CA GLY A 46 3.93 -19.06 39.91
C GLY A 46 4.51 -17.88 40.72
N TYR A 47 5.12 -18.19 41.87
CA TYR A 47 5.73 -17.18 42.73
C TYR A 47 6.85 -16.43 41.98
N ILE A 48 7.70 -17.16 41.25
CA ILE A 48 8.79 -16.56 40.48
C ILE A 48 8.25 -15.63 39.36
N LEU A 49 7.26 -16.10 38.61
CA LEU A 49 6.68 -15.32 37.50
C LEU A 49 5.88 -14.09 37.99
N TYR A 50 5.25 -14.14 39.16
CA TYR A 50 4.41 -13.05 39.66
C TYR A 50 5.11 -12.06 40.59
N ARG A 51 6.25 -12.45 41.19
CA ARG A 51 7.04 -11.57 42.05
C ARG A 51 7.59 -10.36 41.31
N THR A 52 7.94 -10.52 40.03
CA THR A 52 8.50 -9.45 39.21
C THR A 52 7.47 -9.01 38.17
N GLN A 53 7.27 -7.69 37.99
CA GLN A 53 6.49 -7.11 36.92
C GLN A 53 7.47 -6.39 36.01
N GLY A 54 7.92 -7.06 34.94
CA GLY A 54 9.06 -6.52 34.23
C GLY A 54 9.13 -6.82 32.73
N ILE A 55 7.98 -6.95 32.05
CA ILE A 55 7.98 -7.03 30.59
C ILE A 55 7.26 -5.79 30.05
N GLN A 56 7.96 -5.09 29.15
CA GLN A 56 7.41 -4.00 28.36
C GLN A 56 7.61 -4.33 26.89
N ALA A 57 6.60 -4.06 26.08
CA ALA A 57 6.65 -4.22 24.63
C ALA A 57 6.12 -2.97 23.95
N PHE A 58 6.86 -2.49 22.96
CA PHE A 58 6.53 -1.30 22.18
C PHE A 58 6.54 -1.65 20.70
N ARG A 59 5.48 -1.27 20.01
CA ARG A 59 5.40 -1.35 18.54
C ARG A 59 6.00 -0.07 17.94
N ARG A 60 6.82 -0.24 16.94
CA ARG A 60 7.29 0.82 16.06
C ARG A 60 6.87 0.50 14.64
N CYS A 61 6.03 1.30 14.08
CA CYS A 61 5.61 1.24 12.68
C CYS A 61 5.40 2.66 12.16
N SER A 62 5.34 2.79 10.85
CA SER A 62 4.96 4.06 10.21
C SER A 62 3.48 4.35 10.47
N ASP A 63 3.10 5.61 10.65
CA ASP A 63 1.69 6.04 10.74
C ASP A 63 0.94 5.87 9.41
N ARG A 64 1.69 5.69 8.32
CA ARG A 64 1.17 5.52 6.96
C ARG A 64 1.75 4.27 6.34
N PHE A 65 0.89 3.35 5.94
CA PHE A 65 1.24 2.16 5.19
C PHE A 65 0.97 2.35 3.70
N SER A 66 1.76 1.69 2.89
CA SER A 66 1.64 1.67 1.45
C SER A 66 0.85 0.45 1.00
N ASN A 67 -0.23 0.65 0.22
CA ASN A 67 -1.10 -0.42 -0.26
C ASN A 67 -0.39 -1.28 -1.31
N GLY A 68 -0.39 -2.59 -1.13
CA GLY A 68 0.25 -3.53 -2.04
C GLY A 68 1.76 -3.69 -1.85
N ASP A 69 2.39 -2.91 -0.97
CA ASP A 69 3.82 -2.94 -0.66
C ASP A 69 4.09 -3.60 0.69
N ASP A 70 5.32 -4.07 0.88
CA ASP A 70 5.77 -4.63 2.14
C ASP A 70 6.13 -3.49 3.11
N ASN A 71 5.35 -3.37 4.19
CA ASN A 71 5.54 -2.37 5.23
C ASN A 71 6.18 -3.02 6.44
N GLU A 72 7.32 -2.49 6.91
CA GLU A 72 8.03 -3.00 8.06
C GLU A 72 7.36 -2.56 9.36
N VAL A 73 7.16 -3.52 10.26
CA VAL A 73 6.70 -3.32 11.64
C VAL A 73 7.71 -3.96 12.56
N SER A 74 8.11 -3.27 13.60
CA SER A 74 9.04 -3.80 14.60
C SER A 74 8.43 -3.74 15.99
N ILE A 75 8.64 -4.81 16.77
CA ILE A 75 8.25 -4.91 18.18
C ILE A 75 9.51 -4.98 18.99
N ARG A 76 9.70 -4.01 19.87
CA ARG A 76 10.78 -4.03 20.86
C ARG A 76 10.24 -4.51 22.19
N VAL A 77 10.80 -5.61 22.70
CA VAL A 77 10.44 -6.18 23.99
C VAL A 77 11.63 -6.05 24.92
N GLU A 78 11.38 -5.54 26.13
CA GLU A 78 12.38 -5.36 27.17
C GLU A 78 11.98 -6.15 28.42
N SER A 79 12.95 -6.82 29.03
CA SER A 79 12.76 -7.61 30.24
C SER A 79 13.60 -7.07 31.38
N THR A 80 13.00 -6.86 32.55
CA THR A 80 13.71 -6.54 33.81
C THR A 80 13.84 -7.76 34.71
N TYR A 81 13.53 -8.96 34.21
CA TYR A 81 13.74 -10.18 34.96
C TYR A 81 15.23 -10.52 35.06
N SER A 82 15.65 -10.97 36.25
CA SER A 82 17.02 -11.39 36.52
C SER A 82 17.36 -12.83 36.03
N ARG A 83 16.43 -13.45 35.29
CA ARG A 83 16.55 -14.83 34.76
C ARG A 83 16.23 -14.88 33.29
N PRO A 84 16.80 -15.85 32.55
CA PRO A 84 16.42 -16.04 31.16
C PRO A 84 14.99 -16.56 31.07
N LEU A 85 14.22 -15.97 30.16
CA LEU A 85 12.80 -16.24 29.92
C LEU A 85 12.56 -16.67 28.48
N SER A 86 11.60 -17.56 28.30
CA SER A 86 11.02 -17.86 26.99
C SER A 86 9.79 -17.01 26.78
N LEU A 87 9.76 -16.28 25.66
CA LEU A 87 8.67 -15.40 25.32
C LEU A 87 7.95 -15.89 24.07
N GLU A 88 6.62 -15.82 24.12
CA GLU A 88 5.75 -15.94 22.95
C GLU A 88 4.99 -14.62 22.79
N ILE A 89 5.26 -13.93 21.69
CA ILE A 89 4.76 -12.57 21.42
C ILE A 89 3.73 -12.68 20.31
N ILE A 90 2.54 -12.21 20.59
CA ILE A 90 1.42 -12.16 19.62
C ILE A 90 1.06 -10.70 19.46
N ASP A 91 1.15 -10.20 18.23
CA ASP A 91 0.68 -8.86 17.86
C ASP A 91 -0.76 -8.95 17.32
N GLU A 92 -1.67 -8.16 17.89
CA GLU A 92 -3.06 -8.09 17.42
C GLU A 92 -3.16 -7.23 16.17
N ILE A 93 -2.90 -7.85 15.03
CA ILE A 93 -2.95 -7.21 13.71
C ILE A 93 -4.41 -7.09 13.27
N PRO A 94 -4.80 -5.99 12.58
CA PRO A 94 -6.12 -5.87 11.97
C PRO A 94 -6.42 -7.05 11.05
N PHE A 95 -7.64 -7.60 11.16
CA PHE A 95 -8.07 -8.81 10.44
C PHE A 95 -7.88 -8.72 8.92
N ILE A 96 -7.97 -7.50 8.37
CA ILE A 96 -7.90 -7.27 6.92
C ILE A 96 -6.53 -7.60 6.32
N PHE A 97 -5.46 -7.62 7.12
CA PHE A 97 -4.13 -7.99 6.64
C PHE A 97 -3.98 -9.51 6.44
N GLN A 98 -4.99 -10.31 6.81
CA GLN A 98 -5.08 -11.77 6.63
C GLN A 98 -3.88 -12.56 7.13
N ASN A 99 -3.00 -11.95 7.90
CA ASN A 99 -1.85 -12.61 8.49
C ASN A 99 -2.23 -13.06 9.91
N ARG A 100 -2.61 -14.34 10.06
CA ARG A 100 -3.09 -14.92 11.34
C ARG A 100 -1.98 -15.47 12.22
N ASP A 101 -0.79 -15.67 11.65
CA ASP A 101 0.30 -16.42 12.30
C ASP A 101 1.42 -15.52 12.81
N VAL A 102 1.09 -14.30 13.28
CA VAL A 102 2.09 -13.39 13.86
C VAL A 102 2.33 -13.76 15.32
N CYS A 103 2.98 -14.90 15.49
CA CYS A 103 3.41 -15.42 16.77
C CYS A 103 4.93 -15.61 16.75
N PHE A 104 5.64 -14.78 17.51
CA PHE A 104 7.10 -14.82 17.59
C PHE A 104 7.53 -15.49 18.88
N ARG A 105 8.34 -16.54 18.76
CA ARG A 105 8.94 -17.21 19.91
C ARG A 105 10.41 -16.83 20.01
N THR A 106 10.81 -16.34 21.18
CA THR A 106 12.17 -15.93 21.45
C THR A 106 12.53 -16.16 22.91
N THR A 107 13.84 -16.21 23.19
CA THR A 107 14.36 -16.22 24.54
C THR A 107 15.06 -14.91 24.81
N LEU A 108 14.89 -14.36 26.01
CA LEU A 108 15.60 -13.19 26.50
C LEU A 108 16.51 -13.59 27.64
N GLN A 109 17.72 -13.04 27.64
CA GLN A 109 18.63 -13.09 28.77
C GLN A 109 18.21 -12.08 29.85
N PRO A 110 18.75 -12.17 31.07
CA PRO A 110 18.46 -11.21 32.13
C PRO A 110 18.71 -9.77 31.70
N ASN A 111 17.72 -8.89 31.92
CA ASN A 111 17.79 -7.47 31.58
C ASN A 111 18.08 -7.17 30.10
N GLU A 112 17.71 -8.07 29.21
CA GLU A 112 17.91 -7.93 27.76
C GLU A 112 16.67 -7.31 27.09
N GLY A 113 16.93 -6.48 26.05
CA GLY A 113 15.91 -6.00 25.11
C GLY A 113 16.15 -6.61 23.73
N LYS A 114 15.09 -7.07 23.06
CA LYS A 114 15.14 -7.64 21.71
C LYS A 114 14.13 -6.99 20.81
N THR A 115 14.54 -6.70 19.57
CA THR A 115 13.68 -6.19 18.51
C THR A 115 13.37 -7.31 17.52
N ILE A 116 12.10 -7.46 17.18
CA ILE A 116 11.60 -8.42 16.20
C ILE A 116 10.93 -7.61 15.11
N SER A 117 11.37 -7.78 13.86
CA SER A 117 10.76 -7.12 12.70
C SER A 117 9.97 -8.14 11.87
N TYR A 118 8.85 -7.69 11.33
CA TYR A 118 8.03 -8.43 10.38
C TYR A 118 7.44 -7.49 9.35
N HIS A 119 6.98 -8.03 8.23
CA HIS A 119 6.43 -7.25 7.12
C HIS A 119 4.94 -7.53 6.95
N LEU A 120 4.19 -6.48 6.67
CA LEU A 120 2.77 -6.56 6.35
C LEU A 120 2.51 -5.95 4.99
N ARG A 121 1.69 -6.64 4.22
CA ARG A 121 1.27 -6.20 2.89
C ARG A 121 -0.24 -5.96 2.86
N PRO A 122 -0.69 -4.72 3.15
CA PRO A 122 -2.10 -4.38 3.05
C PRO A 122 -2.57 -4.45 1.59
N THR A 123 -3.78 -4.94 1.38
CA THR A 123 -4.40 -5.08 0.06
C THR A 123 -5.57 -4.12 -0.16
N ARG A 124 -5.97 -3.38 0.87
CA ARG A 124 -7.07 -2.41 0.81
C ARG A 124 -6.68 -1.12 1.53
N ARG A 125 -7.02 0.01 0.94
CA ARG A 125 -6.85 1.33 1.54
C ARG A 125 -7.88 1.57 2.64
N GLY A 126 -7.53 2.39 3.61
CA GLY A 126 -8.43 2.76 4.71
C GLY A 126 -7.69 3.03 6.02
N VAL A 127 -8.46 3.21 7.07
CA VAL A 127 -7.95 3.33 8.44
C VAL A 127 -8.16 2.01 9.15
N TYR A 128 -7.11 1.49 9.77
CA TYR A 128 -7.12 0.22 10.48
C TYR A 128 -6.52 0.38 11.86
N SER A 129 -7.20 -0.18 12.87
CA SER A 129 -6.75 -0.11 14.24
C SER A 129 -5.99 -1.38 14.63
N TYR A 130 -4.76 -1.22 15.06
CA TYR A 130 -4.02 -2.27 15.73
C TYR A 130 -4.54 -2.46 17.16
N GLY A 131 -4.62 -3.71 17.59
CA GLY A 131 -4.87 -4.06 18.97
C GLY A 131 -3.61 -3.97 19.84
N GLN A 132 -3.64 -4.71 20.94
CA GLN A 132 -2.56 -4.74 21.91
C GLN A 132 -1.51 -5.80 21.55
N ILE A 133 -0.33 -5.68 22.16
CA ILE A 133 0.72 -6.70 22.05
C ILE A 133 0.57 -7.64 23.26
N ARG A 134 0.35 -8.92 23.01
CA ARG A 134 0.26 -9.96 24.04
C ARG A 134 1.58 -10.70 24.14
N VAL A 135 2.20 -10.63 25.30
CA VAL A 135 3.46 -11.32 25.57
C VAL A 135 3.22 -12.39 26.62
N PHE A 136 3.41 -13.65 26.23
CA PHE A 136 3.34 -14.79 27.13
C PHE A 136 4.78 -15.12 27.58
N VAL A 137 4.97 -15.13 28.90
CA VAL A 137 6.26 -15.33 29.53
C VAL A 137 6.27 -16.66 30.24
N THR A 138 7.29 -17.45 29.99
CA THR A 138 7.48 -18.77 30.59
C THR A 138 8.91 -18.84 31.13
N ASP A 139 9.09 -19.31 32.39
CA ASP A 139 10.39 -19.55 33.00
C ASP A 139 10.99 -20.89 32.53
N LYS A 140 12.20 -21.21 32.94
CA LYS A 140 12.90 -22.47 32.63
C LYS A 140 12.11 -23.72 33.06
N ILE A 141 11.43 -23.67 34.21
CA ILE A 141 10.58 -24.75 34.70
C ILE A 141 9.48 -24.98 33.68
N GLY A 142 8.81 -23.92 33.25
CA GLY A 142 7.89 -23.94 32.14
C GLY A 142 6.57 -24.63 32.41
N LEU A 143 6.09 -24.69 33.67
CA LEU A 143 4.80 -25.23 34.05
C LEU A 143 3.71 -24.20 33.87
N LEU A 144 4.02 -22.94 34.14
CA LEU A 144 3.10 -21.82 34.03
C LEU A 144 3.55 -20.81 32.96
N SER A 145 2.58 -20.10 32.40
CA SER A 145 2.79 -18.95 31.53
C SER A 145 1.99 -17.76 32.04
N ARG A 146 2.68 -16.60 32.14
CA ARG A 146 2.04 -15.33 32.50
C ARG A 146 1.86 -14.47 31.26
N ARG A 147 0.63 -13.98 31.03
CA ARG A 147 0.33 -13.04 29.94
C ARG A 147 0.53 -11.61 30.41
N TYR A 148 1.29 -10.85 29.66
CA TYR A 148 1.37 -9.40 29.71
C TYR A 148 0.64 -8.83 28.51
N THR A 149 -0.07 -7.74 28.75
CA THR A 149 -0.75 -6.98 27.71
C THR A 149 -0.05 -5.63 27.64
N CYS A 150 0.62 -5.38 26.55
CA CYS A 150 1.47 -4.22 26.33
C CYS A 150 1.00 -3.43 25.10
N GLY A 151 1.52 -2.20 24.97
CA GLY A 151 1.20 -1.34 23.86
C GLY A 151 -0.20 -0.70 23.98
N GLN A 152 -0.40 0.37 23.24
CA GLN A 152 -1.71 1.00 23.08
C GLN A 152 -2.27 0.69 21.69
N PRO A 153 -3.59 0.64 21.52
CA PRO A 153 -4.19 0.61 20.20
C PRO A 153 -3.70 1.81 19.39
N GLN A 154 -3.36 1.57 18.13
CA GLN A 154 -2.84 2.58 17.22
C GLN A 154 -3.56 2.49 15.88
N ASP A 155 -4.08 3.61 15.41
CA ASP A 155 -4.69 3.68 14.09
C ASP A 155 -3.62 3.95 13.03
N ILE A 156 -3.67 3.16 11.96
CA ILE A 156 -2.79 3.26 10.81
C ILE A 156 -3.61 3.53 9.57
N LYS A 157 -3.14 4.49 8.77
CA LYS A 157 -3.74 4.83 7.48
C LYS A 157 -3.00 4.11 6.36
N VAL A 158 -3.71 3.31 5.57
CA VAL A 158 -3.17 2.65 4.38
C VAL A 158 -3.43 3.52 3.16
N TYR A 159 -2.40 4.16 2.66
CA TYR A 159 -2.40 5.02 1.47
C TYR A 159 -2.18 4.20 0.19
N PRO A 160 -2.46 4.76 -1.01
CA PRO A 160 -2.01 4.17 -2.27
C PRO A 160 -0.51 3.89 -2.28
N SER A 161 -0.04 2.97 -3.14
CA SER A 161 1.36 2.55 -3.19
C SER A 161 2.31 3.73 -3.47
N TYR A 162 2.98 4.22 -2.43
CA TYR A 162 3.94 5.31 -2.51
C TYR A 162 5.40 4.84 -2.34
N LEU A 163 5.65 3.69 -1.74
CA LEU A 163 7.01 3.15 -1.55
C LEU A 163 7.66 2.79 -2.88
N MET A 164 6.86 2.36 -3.85
CA MET A 164 7.34 2.03 -5.21
C MET A 164 7.69 3.26 -6.06
N LEU A 165 7.29 4.49 -5.67
CA LEU A 165 7.52 5.70 -6.47
C LEU A 165 8.99 5.91 -6.79
N HIS A 166 9.88 5.74 -5.81
CA HIS A 166 11.33 5.87 -6.04
C HIS A 166 11.88 4.83 -7.01
N ARG A 167 11.35 3.61 -7.00
CA ARG A 167 11.75 2.57 -7.95
C ARG A 167 11.37 2.96 -9.38
N TYR A 168 10.18 3.47 -9.58
CA TYR A 168 9.72 3.94 -10.89
C TYR A 168 10.45 5.21 -11.34
N GLU A 169 10.85 6.07 -10.41
CA GLU A 169 11.70 7.23 -10.71
C GLU A 169 13.03 6.79 -11.34
N LEU A 170 13.71 5.84 -10.73
CA LEU A 170 14.98 5.29 -11.27
C LEU A 170 14.78 4.68 -12.65
N LEU A 171 13.68 3.95 -12.88
CA LEU A 171 13.36 3.38 -14.19
C LEU A 171 13.09 4.49 -15.23
N ALA A 172 12.29 5.49 -14.87
CA ALA A 172 11.97 6.61 -15.77
C ALA A 172 13.21 7.48 -16.10
N MET A 173 14.21 7.51 -15.21
CA MET A 173 15.48 8.19 -15.46
C MET A 173 16.43 7.34 -16.30
N SER A 174 16.42 6.01 -16.14
CA SER A 174 17.28 5.11 -16.92
C SER A 174 16.96 5.12 -18.41
N ASP A 175 15.68 5.23 -18.76
CA ASP A 175 15.25 5.32 -20.17
C ASP A 175 15.73 6.62 -20.84
N ASN A 176 15.91 7.70 -20.09
CA ASN A 176 16.48 8.95 -20.61
C ASN A 176 17.99 8.84 -20.95
N LEU A 177 18.72 7.90 -20.37
CA LEU A 177 20.15 7.69 -20.71
C LEU A 177 20.32 7.09 -22.10
N THR A 178 19.34 6.35 -22.59
CA THR A 178 19.35 5.75 -23.93
C THR A 178 18.91 6.76 -25.00
N GLU A 179 18.07 7.74 -24.68
CA GLU A 179 17.66 8.83 -25.57
C GLU A 179 18.64 10.02 -25.64
N LEU A 180 19.66 10.06 -24.79
CA LEU A 180 20.66 11.15 -24.75
C LEU A 180 21.53 11.27 -26.01
N GLY A 181 21.41 10.34 -26.98
CA GLY A 181 22.00 10.45 -28.30
C GLY A 181 21.28 11.42 -29.24
N ILE A 182 20.07 11.86 -28.96
CA ILE A 182 19.31 12.79 -29.80
C ILE A 182 19.54 14.20 -29.32
N LYS A 183 20.32 14.96 -30.07
CA LYS A 183 20.53 16.39 -29.91
C LYS A 183 19.21 17.09 -29.62
N ARG A 184 19.07 17.72 -28.46
CA ARG A 184 17.96 18.65 -28.17
C ARG A 184 17.91 19.74 -29.20
N ILE A 185 17.05 19.64 -30.20
CA ILE A 185 16.78 20.68 -31.16
C ILE A 185 16.01 21.78 -30.41
N ARG A 186 16.68 22.87 -30.08
CA ARG A 186 16.08 24.05 -29.48
C ARG A 186 15.16 24.70 -30.54
N ARG A 187 13.86 24.45 -30.46
CA ARG A 187 12.87 25.18 -31.24
C ARG A 187 12.47 26.42 -30.45
N VAL A 188 12.69 27.58 -31.01
CA VAL A 188 12.22 28.88 -30.50
C VAL A 188 10.69 28.90 -30.67
N GLY A 189 9.95 28.90 -29.61
CA GLY A 189 8.48 28.93 -29.60
C GLY A 189 7.93 30.33 -29.30
N HIS A 190 6.69 30.58 -29.70
CA HIS A 190 6.00 31.84 -29.40
C HIS A 190 5.31 31.73 -28.02
N GLN A 191 5.90 32.48 -27.06
CA GLN A 191 5.28 33.01 -25.82
C GLN A 191 4.70 32.00 -24.78
N THR A 192 5.50 31.68 -23.71
CA THR A 192 4.81 31.42 -22.43
C THR A 192 5.69 31.61 -21.18
N GLU A 193 6.96 31.28 -21.15
CA GLU A 193 7.83 31.60 -20.01
C GLU A 193 8.98 32.52 -20.44
N PHE A 194 9.17 33.60 -19.67
CA PHE A 194 10.29 34.47 -19.85
C PHE A 194 11.59 33.76 -19.46
N GLU A 195 12.56 33.65 -20.40
CA GLU A 195 13.85 33.03 -20.14
C GLU A 195 14.92 34.08 -19.81
N GLN A 196 15.12 35.03 -20.73
CA GLN A 196 16.16 36.05 -20.57
C GLN A 196 15.89 37.23 -21.47
N ILE A 197 16.63 38.32 -21.22
CA ILE A 197 16.71 39.48 -22.13
C ILE A 197 18.03 39.37 -22.86
N LYS A 198 18.01 39.35 -24.18
CA LYS A 198 19.21 39.40 -25.04
C LYS A 198 19.19 40.63 -25.94
N GLU A 199 20.32 40.94 -26.54
CA GLU A 199 20.42 41.94 -27.59
C GLU A 199 19.62 41.52 -28.83
N TYR A 200 18.97 42.49 -29.48
CA TYR A 200 18.24 42.28 -30.72
C TYR A 200 19.21 41.94 -31.85
N VAL A 201 18.96 40.86 -32.55
CA VAL A 201 19.68 40.44 -33.75
C VAL A 201 18.71 40.49 -34.92
N LYS A 202 19.18 40.95 -36.08
CA LYS A 202 18.38 41.04 -37.32
C LYS A 202 17.78 39.65 -37.63
N GLY A 203 16.42 39.56 -37.51
CA GLY A 203 15.69 38.30 -37.64
C GLY A 203 14.91 37.90 -36.39
N ASP A 204 15.14 38.57 -35.24
CA ASP A 204 14.29 38.40 -34.05
C ASP A 204 12.93 39.09 -34.24
N ASP A 205 11.88 38.56 -33.60
CA ASP A 205 10.53 39.13 -33.70
C ASP A 205 10.45 40.48 -32.98
N TYR A 206 10.15 41.54 -33.71
CA TYR A 206 10.04 42.91 -33.19
C TYR A 206 8.96 43.06 -32.10
N ARG A 207 7.99 42.13 -32.01
CA ARG A 207 6.94 42.13 -30.99
C ARG A 207 7.48 41.78 -29.62
N THR A 208 8.65 41.16 -29.54
CA THR A 208 9.29 40.76 -28.29
C THR A 208 10.27 41.81 -27.75
N ILE A 209 10.36 42.98 -28.37
CA ILE A 209 11.24 44.07 -27.92
C ILE A 209 10.83 44.53 -26.53
N ASN A 210 11.80 44.55 -25.62
CA ASN A 210 11.63 45.07 -24.26
C ASN A 210 12.09 46.54 -24.22
N TRP A 211 11.14 47.42 -24.46
CA TRP A 211 11.42 48.88 -24.50
C TRP A 211 12.04 49.41 -23.21
N LYS A 212 11.66 48.85 -22.04
CA LYS A 212 12.22 49.28 -20.75
C LYS A 212 13.69 48.86 -20.58
N ALA A 213 14.04 47.64 -21.01
CA ALA A 213 15.44 47.20 -21.00
C ALA A 213 16.28 47.93 -22.04
N SER A 214 15.71 48.13 -23.23
CA SER A 214 16.37 48.88 -24.32
C SER A 214 16.71 50.33 -23.93
N ALA A 215 15.76 51.02 -23.26
CA ALA A 215 16.00 52.38 -22.78
C ALA A 215 17.12 52.47 -21.72
N ARG A 216 17.34 51.44 -20.95
CA ARG A 216 18.37 51.38 -19.90
C ARG A 216 19.77 51.11 -20.48
N ARG A 217 19.84 50.30 -21.55
CA ARG A 217 21.12 49.87 -22.12
C ARG A 217 21.53 50.64 -23.35
N HIS A 218 20.62 51.48 -23.85
CA HIS A 218 20.81 52.23 -25.12
C HIS A 218 21.00 51.35 -26.36
N GLU A 219 20.59 50.08 -26.27
CA GLU A 219 20.63 49.08 -27.34
C GLU A 219 19.28 48.35 -27.36
N LEU A 220 18.85 47.89 -28.56
CA LEU A 220 17.61 47.16 -28.68
C LEU A 220 17.72 45.80 -27.98
N MET A 221 16.86 45.58 -27.02
CA MET A 221 16.80 44.36 -26.24
C MET A 221 15.49 43.60 -26.50
N VAL A 222 15.55 42.28 -26.61
CA VAL A 222 14.38 41.42 -26.81
C VAL A 222 14.21 40.44 -25.67
N ASN A 223 12.97 40.19 -25.30
CA ASN A 223 12.62 39.13 -24.41
C ASN A 223 12.68 37.79 -25.17
N VAL A 224 13.44 36.86 -24.67
CA VAL A 224 13.46 35.48 -25.16
C VAL A 224 12.48 34.70 -24.29
N TYR A 225 11.53 34.06 -24.95
CA TYR A 225 10.58 33.20 -24.30
C TYR A 225 10.89 31.75 -24.66
N GLN A 226 10.77 30.87 -23.71
CA GLN A 226 10.86 29.42 -23.91
C GLN A 226 9.45 28.84 -24.01
N ASP A 227 9.23 27.95 -24.99
CA ASP A 227 7.96 27.23 -25.02
C ASP A 227 7.79 26.43 -23.69
N GLU A 228 6.71 26.71 -23.00
CA GLU A 228 6.30 25.88 -21.89
C GLU A 228 5.96 24.49 -22.44
N ARG A 229 6.95 23.59 -22.42
CA ARG A 229 6.80 22.20 -22.91
C ARG A 229 6.02 21.30 -21.96
N SER A 230 5.60 21.84 -20.81
CA SER A 230 4.85 21.05 -19.85
C SER A 230 3.51 20.64 -20.44
N GLN A 231 3.36 19.33 -20.65
CA GLN A 231 2.10 18.74 -21.09
C GLN A 231 1.17 18.60 -19.89
N GLN A 232 -0.14 18.71 -20.14
CA GLN A 232 -1.14 18.38 -19.15
C GLN A 232 -1.48 16.90 -19.29
N ILE A 233 -1.25 16.14 -18.22
CA ILE A 233 -1.51 14.71 -18.15
C ILE A 233 -2.59 14.50 -17.08
N TYR A 234 -3.73 13.97 -17.50
CA TYR A 234 -4.82 13.65 -16.61
C TYR A 234 -4.96 12.15 -16.47
N SER A 235 -4.88 11.65 -15.24
CA SER A 235 -5.33 10.32 -14.91
C SER A 235 -6.84 10.34 -14.73
N VAL A 236 -7.55 9.61 -15.56
CA VAL A 236 -9.02 9.48 -15.54
C VAL A 236 -9.35 8.09 -15.01
N ILE A 237 -9.94 8.01 -13.83
CA ILE A 237 -10.20 6.74 -13.14
C ILE A 237 -11.70 6.48 -13.11
N ASP A 238 -12.10 5.37 -13.71
CA ASP A 238 -13.42 4.79 -13.59
C ASP A 238 -13.60 4.16 -12.21
N LYS A 239 -14.69 4.51 -11.50
CA LYS A 239 -15.05 3.95 -10.19
C LYS A 239 -16.29 3.05 -10.24
N GLY A 240 -16.78 2.75 -11.42
CA GLY A 240 -17.95 1.94 -11.61
C GLY A 240 -17.78 0.49 -11.14
N ARG A 241 -18.88 -0.26 -11.18
CA ARG A 241 -18.99 -1.63 -10.68
C ARG A 241 -17.92 -2.57 -11.23
N VAL A 242 -17.50 -2.41 -12.48
CA VAL A 242 -16.50 -3.28 -13.12
C VAL A 242 -15.13 -3.18 -12.43
N MET A 243 -14.79 -2.01 -11.89
CA MET A 243 -13.51 -1.75 -11.21
C MET A 243 -13.42 -2.33 -9.80
N GLN A 244 -14.51 -2.95 -9.29
CA GLN A 244 -14.51 -3.65 -8.01
C GLN A 244 -13.92 -5.05 -8.07
N GLN A 245 -13.83 -5.63 -9.26
CA GLN A 245 -13.29 -6.97 -9.43
C GLN A 245 -11.95 -7.08 -8.71
N ALA A 246 -11.80 -8.12 -7.87
CA ALA A 246 -10.56 -8.37 -7.15
C ALA A 246 -9.62 -9.20 -8.01
N PHE A 247 -8.36 -8.78 -8.07
CA PHE A 247 -7.28 -9.47 -8.75
C PHE A 247 -6.07 -9.54 -7.81
N ARG A 248 -5.56 -10.73 -7.52
CA ARG A 248 -4.43 -10.94 -6.60
C ARG A 248 -4.56 -10.21 -5.27
N GLY A 249 -5.76 -10.20 -4.70
CA GLY A 249 -6.06 -9.62 -3.39
C GLY A 249 -6.35 -8.12 -3.38
N MET A 250 -6.16 -7.39 -4.49
CA MET A 250 -6.49 -5.96 -4.63
C MET A 250 -7.61 -5.77 -5.65
N THR A 251 -8.37 -4.69 -5.53
CA THR A 251 -9.37 -4.32 -6.55
C THR A 251 -8.72 -3.69 -7.77
N LEU A 252 -9.35 -3.78 -8.95
CA LEU A 252 -8.88 -3.08 -10.14
C LEU A 252 -8.80 -1.57 -9.91
N LEU A 253 -9.72 -1.01 -9.11
CA LEU A 253 -9.66 0.39 -8.68
C LEU A 253 -8.37 0.70 -7.91
N ASP A 254 -7.93 -0.17 -7.00
CA ASP A 254 -6.69 0.03 -6.26
C ASP A 254 -5.46 0.00 -7.19
N TYR A 255 -5.46 -0.89 -8.19
CA TYR A 255 -4.41 -0.91 -9.22
C TYR A 255 -4.43 0.38 -10.06
N ALA A 256 -5.60 0.86 -10.49
CA ALA A 256 -5.75 2.10 -11.24
C ALA A 256 -5.24 3.32 -10.43
N ILE A 257 -5.56 3.36 -9.15
CA ILE A 257 -5.12 4.43 -8.24
C ILE A 257 -3.60 4.39 -8.05
N ASN A 258 -3.01 3.22 -7.85
CA ASN A 258 -1.57 3.07 -7.72
C ASN A 258 -0.85 3.48 -9.02
N ALA A 259 -1.36 3.03 -10.19
CA ALA A 259 -0.82 3.40 -11.50
C ALA A 259 -0.94 4.91 -11.78
N SER A 260 -2.08 5.51 -11.42
CA SER A 260 -2.31 6.95 -11.52
C SER A 260 -1.32 7.76 -10.66
N LEU A 261 -1.06 7.31 -9.43
CA LEU A 261 -0.10 7.94 -8.52
C LEU A 261 1.32 7.91 -9.10
N VAL A 262 1.75 6.75 -9.61
CA VAL A 262 3.06 6.58 -10.26
C VAL A 262 3.17 7.47 -11.50
N LEU A 263 2.15 7.47 -12.37
CA LEU A 263 2.12 8.31 -13.57
C LEU A 263 2.22 9.80 -13.21
N SER A 264 1.44 10.24 -12.23
CA SER A 264 1.45 11.63 -11.77
C SER A 264 2.82 12.02 -11.22
N TYR A 265 3.46 11.14 -10.44
CA TYR A 265 4.78 11.36 -9.90
C TYR A 265 5.84 11.48 -11.00
N VAL A 266 5.87 10.55 -11.97
CA VAL A 266 6.80 10.58 -13.11
C VAL A 266 6.58 11.81 -13.99
N ALA A 267 5.31 12.17 -14.25
CA ALA A 267 4.96 13.36 -15.01
C ALA A 267 5.50 14.64 -14.35
N MET A 268 5.26 14.82 -13.06
CA MET A 268 5.75 15.98 -12.32
C MET A 268 7.29 16.05 -12.25
N ARG A 269 7.97 14.90 -12.20
CA ARG A 269 9.44 14.82 -12.26
C ARG A 269 10.00 15.21 -13.63
N LYS A 270 9.22 14.99 -14.71
CA LYS A 270 9.53 15.44 -16.07
C LYS A 270 9.06 16.88 -16.35
N GLU A 271 8.66 17.63 -15.30
CA GLU A 271 8.13 18.99 -15.35
C GLU A 271 6.79 19.12 -16.11
N ASP A 272 6.09 18.02 -16.31
CA ASP A 272 4.73 18.01 -16.81
C ASP A 272 3.71 18.29 -15.69
N LYS A 273 2.52 18.71 -16.09
CA LYS A 273 1.41 19.00 -15.17
C LYS A 273 0.55 17.77 -14.98
N ALA A 274 0.45 17.25 -13.76
CA ALA A 274 -0.40 16.11 -13.44
C ALA A 274 -1.75 16.58 -12.91
N GLY A 275 -2.83 15.97 -13.41
CA GLY A 275 -4.19 16.17 -12.96
C GLY A 275 -4.90 14.83 -12.70
N LEU A 276 -6.02 14.89 -12.01
CA LEU A 276 -6.82 13.72 -11.65
C LEU A 276 -8.30 13.97 -11.96
N VAL A 277 -8.92 12.97 -12.53
CA VAL A 277 -10.36 12.91 -12.75
C VAL A 277 -10.86 11.57 -12.26
N THR A 278 -11.91 11.53 -11.48
CA THR A 278 -12.61 10.29 -11.12
C THR A 278 -14.08 10.41 -11.47
N PHE A 279 -14.66 9.34 -11.95
CA PHE A 279 -16.05 9.31 -12.38
C PHE A 279 -16.68 7.93 -12.17
N ASP A 280 -17.97 7.92 -12.04
CA ASP A 280 -18.84 6.74 -12.03
C ASP A 280 -20.15 7.07 -12.80
N GLU A 281 -21.30 6.93 -12.20
CA GLU A 281 -22.56 7.45 -12.71
C GLU A 281 -22.57 9.00 -12.78
N HIS A 282 -21.75 9.64 -11.89
CA HIS A 282 -21.59 11.07 -11.83
C HIS A 282 -20.11 11.44 -11.95
N PHE A 283 -19.85 12.67 -12.38
CA PHE A 283 -18.51 13.24 -12.31
C PHE A 283 -18.21 13.61 -10.85
N ASP A 284 -17.23 12.93 -10.23
CA ASP A 284 -17.02 13.02 -8.79
C ASP A 284 -15.89 13.99 -8.44
N THR A 285 -14.64 13.62 -8.75
CA THR A 285 -13.48 14.41 -8.36
C THR A 285 -12.76 14.96 -9.58
N PHE A 286 -12.46 16.26 -9.55
CA PHE A 286 -11.60 16.92 -10.53
C PHE A 286 -10.48 17.67 -9.82
N VAL A 287 -9.25 17.33 -10.12
CA VAL A 287 -8.06 18.06 -9.69
C VAL A 287 -7.37 18.59 -10.94
N PRO A 288 -7.31 19.92 -11.13
CA PRO A 288 -6.69 20.50 -12.30
C PRO A 288 -5.20 20.15 -12.38
N ALA A 289 -4.70 20.00 -13.62
CA ALA A 289 -3.31 19.66 -13.85
C ALA A 289 -2.37 20.78 -13.40
N SER A 290 -1.48 20.46 -12.47
CA SER A 290 -0.51 21.40 -11.89
C SER A 290 0.84 20.71 -11.63
N LYS A 291 1.91 21.51 -11.57
CA LYS A 291 3.25 21.08 -11.14
C LYS A 291 3.73 21.81 -9.89
N GLN A 292 2.85 22.53 -9.19
CA GLN A 292 3.21 23.33 -8.01
C GLN A 292 3.70 22.43 -6.85
N PRO A 293 4.61 22.94 -6.01
CA PRO A 293 4.99 22.27 -4.78
C PRO A 293 3.77 21.91 -3.93
N GLY A 294 3.73 20.68 -3.40
CA GLY A 294 2.59 20.17 -2.61
C GLY A 294 1.44 19.58 -3.44
N HIS A 295 1.40 19.75 -4.76
CA HIS A 295 0.34 19.18 -5.60
C HIS A 295 0.29 17.64 -5.54
N MET A 296 1.45 16.99 -5.43
CA MET A 296 1.53 15.54 -5.25
C MET A 296 0.83 15.07 -3.99
N GLN A 297 0.94 15.82 -2.89
CA GLN A 297 0.22 15.52 -1.64
C GLN A 297 -1.29 15.66 -1.84
N THR A 298 -1.74 16.67 -2.58
CA THR A 298 -3.16 16.85 -2.91
C THR A 298 -3.70 15.67 -3.73
N LEU A 299 -2.94 15.20 -4.73
CA LEU A 299 -3.30 14.02 -5.52
C LEU A 299 -3.36 12.76 -4.65
N LEU A 300 -2.38 12.57 -3.77
CA LEU A 300 -2.32 11.43 -2.85
C LEU A 300 -3.54 11.38 -1.93
N GLU A 301 -3.92 12.51 -1.31
CA GLU A 301 -5.08 12.61 -0.40
C GLU A 301 -6.39 12.38 -1.16
N LYS A 302 -6.53 12.91 -2.38
CA LYS A 302 -7.70 12.67 -3.22
C LYS A 302 -7.81 11.22 -3.66
N LEU A 303 -6.70 10.59 -4.05
CA LEU A 303 -6.65 9.18 -4.41
C LEU A 303 -6.90 8.26 -3.20
N TYR A 304 -6.44 8.65 -2.01
CA TYR A 304 -6.69 7.91 -0.78
C TYR A 304 -8.19 7.81 -0.46
N SER A 305 -8.94 8.90 -0.67
CA SER A 305 -10.36 8.98 -0.33
C SER A 305 -11.29 8.28 -1.35
N GLN A 306 -10.77 7.83 -2.52
CA GLN A 306 -11.60 7.21 -3.54
C GLN A 306 -12.10 5.83 -3.12
N GLN A 307 -13.40 5.63 -3.29
CA GLN A 307 -14.06 4.34 -3.11
C GLN A 307 -14.95 4.08 -4.31
N THR A 308 -15.16 2.80 -4.63
CA THR A 308 -16.09 2.46 -5.72
C THR A 308 -17.53 2.61 -5.23
N THR A 309 -18.38 3.14 -6.09
CA THR A 309 -19.82 3.04 -5.99
C THR A 309 -20.27 1.84 -6.82
N PHE A 310 -21.28 1.10 -6.41
CA PHE A 310 -21.74 -0.08 -7.16
C PHE A 310 -22.54 0.28 -8.44
N GLY A 311 -22.50 1.55 -8.86
CA GLY A 311 -23.18 2.09 -10.01
C GLY A 311 -22.53 1.75 -11.36
N GLU A 312 -23.26 1.96 -12.44
CA GLU A 312 -22.73 1.89 -13.80
C GLU A 312 -21.98 3.18 -14.14
N THR A 313 -21.03 3.08 -15.06
CA THR A 313 -20.20 4.21 -15.47
C THR A 313 -20.86 4.99 -16.61
N ASP A 314 -20.97 6.32 -16.49
CA ASP A 314 -21.46 7.21 -17.54
C ASP A 314 -20.32 7.95 -18.26
N PHE A 315 -19.96 7.44 -19.45
CA PHE A 315 -18.97 8.05 -20.33
C PHE A 315 -19.48 9.34 -21.00
N SER A 316 -20.80 9.52 -21.12
CA SER A 316 -21.37 10.74 -21.66
C SER A 316 -21.16 11.91 -20.71
N ALA A 317 -21.44 11.70 -19.41
CA ALA A 317 -21.17 12.68 -18.37
C ALA A 317 -19.67 13.03 -18.31
N LEU A 318 -18.78 12.04 -18.41
CA LEU A 318 -17.33 12.24 -18.47
C LEU A 318 -16.95 13.19 -19.62
N CYS A 319 -17.45 12.94 -20.86
CA CYS A 319 -17.14 13.77 -22.02
C CYS A 319 -17.60 15.22 -21.84
N VAL A 320 -18.81 15.44 -21.35
CA VAL A 320 -19.35 16.78 -21.11
C VAL A 320 -18.49 17.54 -20.09
N HIS A 321 -18.17 16.89 -18.99
CA HIS A 321 -17.39 17.53 -17.92
C HIS A 321 -15.93 17.79 -18.32
N LEU A 322 -15.26 16.85 -19.00
CA LEU A 322 -13.90 17.06 -19.50
C LEU A 322 -13.84 18.23 -20.47
N ASN A 323 -14.79 18.32 -21.42
CA ASN A 323 -14.86 19.43 -22.37
C ASN A 323 -15.06 20.79 -21.68
N LYS A 324 -15.75 20.83 -20.55
CA LYS A 324 -15.97 22.04 -19.76
C LYS A 324 -14.73 22.48 -18.97
N HIS A 325 -13.97 21.53 -18.43
CA HIS A 325 -12.89 21.83 -17.48
C HIS A 325 -11.50 21.76 -18.11
N VAL A 326 -11.32 21.00 -19.20
CA VAL A 326 -10.01 20.81 -19.86
C VAL A 326 -10.04 21.45 -21.24
N ASN A 327 -9.73 22.75 -21.30
CA ASN A 327 -9.77 23.52 -22.54
C ASN A 327 -8.54 23.34 -23.44
N LYS A 328 -7.42 22.87 -22.88
CA LYS A 328 -6.18 22.63 -23.63
C LYS A 328 -6.10 21.17 -24.04
N ARG A 329 -5.56 20.93 -25.26
CA ARG A 329 -5.28 19.57 -25.70
C ARG A 329 -4.30 18.89 -24.72
N SER A 330 -4.78 17.85 -24.04
CA SER A 330 -4.10 17.18 -22.94
C SER A 330 -3.90 15.70 -23.25
N PHE A 331 -3.05 15.04 -22.50
CA PHE A 331 -2.90 13.60 -22.52
C PHE A 331 -3.80 13.00 -21.43
N LEU A 332 -4.79 12.21 -21.83
CA LEU A 332 -5.73 11.55 -20.94
C LEU A 332 -5.36 10.08 -20.84
N VAL A 333 -5.13 9.58 -19.64
CA VAL A 333 -4.91 8.16 -19.36
C VAL A 333 -6.12 7.64 -18.61
N LEU A 334 -6.99 6.93 -19.34
CA LEU A 334 -8.23 6.39 -18.81
C LEU A 334 -8.00 4.98 -18.31
N TYR A 335 -8.21 4.78 -17.02
CA TYR A 335 -8.18 3.48 -16.35
C TYR A 335 -9.62 2.98 -16.22
N THR A 336 -9.98 1.96 -16.97
CA THR A 336 -11.31 1.37 -16.98
C THR A 336 -11.25 -0.11 -17.33
N ASN A 337 -12.36 -0.81 -17.20
CA ASN A 337 -12.54 -2.15 -17.74
C ASN A 337 -13.96 -2.32 -18.29
N PHE A 338 -14.18 -3.31 -19.13
CA PHE A 338 -15.48 -3.61 -19.71
C PHE A 338 -15.82 -5.08 -19.47
N ALA A 339 -17.08 -5.34 -19.08
CA ALA A 339 -17.55 -6.69 -18.84
C ALA A 339 -17.71 -7.52 -20.13
N SER A 340 -17.82 -6.85 -21.31
CA SER A 340 -17.98 -7.51 -22.61
C SER A 340 -17.61 -6.57 -23.75
N ILE A 341 -17.32 -7.16 -24.93
CA ILE A 341 -17.08 -6.43 -26.19
C ILE A 341 -18.29 -5.54 -26.55
N SER A 342 -19.51 -6.01 -26.31
CA SER A 342 -20.73 -5.23 -26.54
C SER A 342 -20.82 -4.00 -25.65
N SER A 343 -20.39 -4.13 -24.40
CA SER A 343 -20.30 -3.00 -23.46
C SER A 343 -19.28 -1.97 -23.94
N MET A 344 -18.10 -2.42 -24.36
CA MET A 344 -17.05 -1.57 -24.91
C MET A 344 -17.54 -0.84 -26.18
N ASN A 345 -18.17 -1.54 -27.11
CA ASN A 345 -18.66 -0.95 -28.37
C ASN A 345 -19.68 0.16 -28.15
N ARG A 346 -20.53 0.06 -27.13
CA ARG A 346 -21.48 1.13 -26.76
C ARG A 346 -20.74 2.42 -26.34
N GLN A 347 -19.60 2.30 -25.70
CA GLN A 347 -18.83 3.44 -25.20
C GLN A 347 -17.82 3.98 -26.22
N LEU A 348 -17.59 3.26 -27.31
CA LEU A 348 -16.55 3.58 -28.31
C LEU A 348 -16.73 4.97 -28.92
N ALA A 349 -17.96 5.41 -29.15
CA ALA A 349 -18.27 6.73 -29.71
C ALA A 349 -17.75 7.85 -28.80
N TYR A 350 -17.92 7.72 -27.49
CA TYR A 350 -17.45 8.71 -26.50
C TYR A 350 -15.93 8.70 -26.41
N LEU A 351 -15.30 7.52 -26.45
CA LEU A 351 -13.83 7.41 -26.47
C LEU A 351 -13.24 8.05 -27.73
N GLN A 352 -13.85 7.86 -28.89
CA GLN A 352 -13.45 8.51 -30.15
C GLN A 352 -13.61 10.03 -30.07
N GLN A 353 -14.68 10.54 -29.45
CA GLN A 353 -14.89 11.96 -29.25
C GLN A 353 -13.77 12.57 -28.38
N LEU A 354 -13.42 11.93 -27.25
CA LEU A 354 -12.32 12.35 -26.38
C LEU A 354 -10.98 12.35 -27.13
N ASN A 355 -10.73 11.33 -27.96
CA ASN A 355 -9.47 11.22 -28.71
C ASN A 355 -9.33 12.29 -29.82
N ARG A 356 -10.45 12.83 -30.33
CA ARG A 356 -10.41 13.97 -31.28
C ARG A 356 -9.93 15.27 -30.63
N GLN A 357 -10.31 15.50 -29.36
CA GLN A 357 -9.99 16.74 -28.64
C GLN A 357 -8.67 16.64 -27.86
N HIS A 358 -8.37 15.46 -27.31
CA HIS A 358 -7.21 15.18 -26.49
C HIS A 358 -6.42 14.01 -27.10
N ARG A 359 -5.32 13.62 -26.49
CA ARG A 359 -4.67 12.31 -26.74
C ARG A 359 -5.18 11.34 -25.68
N LEU A 360 -5.85 10.28 -26.08
CA LEU A 360 -6.41 9.29 -25.18
C LEU A 360 -5.59 8.01 -25.20
N LEU A 361 -5.17 7.55 -24.02
CA LEU A 361 -4.67 6.21 -23.77
C LEU A 361 -5.67 5.51 -22.84
N VAL A 362 -6.16 4.34 -23.25
CA VAL A 362 -7.06 3.53 -22.42
C VAL A 362 -6.26 2.35 -21.88
N VAL A 363 -6.31 2.18 -20.55
CA VAL A 363 -5.64 1.10 -19.83
C VAL A 363 -6.69 0.13 -19.33
N PHE A 364 -6.63 -1.11 -19.84
CA PHE A 364 -7.45 -2.22 -19.40
C PHE A 364 -6.63 -3.15 -18.50
N PHE A 365 -7.32 -3.75 -17.56
CA PHE A 365 -6.73 -4.74 -16.67
C PHE A 365 -7.10 -6.14 -17.14
N GLU A 366 -6.10 -6.96 -17.43
CA GLU A 366 -6.28 -8.37 -17.76
C GLU A 366 -6.34 -9.20 -16.48
N ASP A 367 -7.37 -10.01 -16.34
CA ASP A 367 -7.46 -11.00 -15.27
C ASP A 367 -6.64 -12.23 -15.67
N ALA A 368 -5.41 -12.28 -15.18
CA ALA A 368 -4.49 -13.38 -15.50
C ALA A 368 -4.97 -14.72 -14.91
N ASP A 369 -5.70 -14.70 -13.80
CA ASP A 369 -6.21 -15.92 -13.16
C ASP A 369 -7.37 -16.48 -13.98
N LEU A 370 -8.27 -15.61 -14.46
CA LEU A 370 -9.33 -16.01 -15.39
C LEU A 370 -8.76 -16.54 -16.72
N LYS A 371 -7.75 -15.85 -17.25
CA LYS A 371 -7.10 -16.29 -18.49
C LYS A 371 -6.43 -17.66 -18.32
N ALA A 372 -5.68 -17.86 -17.25
CA ALA A 372 -5.05 -19.13 -16.94
C ALA A 372 -6.10 -20.23 -16.73
N TYR A 373 -7.26 -19.89 -16.15
CA TYR A 373 -8.37 -20.83 -16.02
C TYR A 373 -8.96 -21.21 -17.37
N ILE A 374 -9.22 -20.24 -18.26
CA ILE A 374 -9.76 -20.51 -19.63
C ILE A 374 -8.76 -21.30 -20.47
N GLU A 375 -7.46 -21.04 -20.34
CA GLU A 375 -6.40 -21.75 -21.07
C GLU A 375 -6.11 -23.16 -20.50
N SER A 376 -6.58 -23.47 -19.28
CA SER A 376 -6.40 -24.78 -18.67
C SER A 376 -7.29 -25.83 -19.37
N PRO A 377 -6.83 -27.08 -19.58
CA PRO A 377 -7.66 -28.14 -20.15
C PRO A 377 -8.82 -28.46 -19.20
N ALA A 378 -10.06 -28.47 -19.71
CA ALA A 378 -11.23 -28.88 -18.95
C ALA A 378 -11.08 -30.31 -18.46
N ARG A 379 -11.29 -30.57 -17.16
CA ARG A 379 -11.13 -31.88 -16.53
C ARG A 379 -12.39 -32.73 -16.58
N ASP A 380 -13.54 -32.04 -16.58
CA ASP A 380 -14.86 -32.65 -16.63
C ASP A 380 -15.87 -31.77 -17.38
N THR A 381 -17.12 -32.27 -17.55
CA THR A 381 -18.16 -31.59 -18.31
C THR A 381 -18.57 -30.26 -17.65
N GLU A 382 -18.49 -30.17 -16.34
CA GLU A 382 -18.84 -28.94 -15.61
C GLU A 382 -17.79 -27.86 -15.82
N ASP A 383 -16.50 -28.19 -15.83
CA ASP A 383 -15.41 -27.28 -16.16
C ASP A 383 -15.54 -26.75 -17.59
N TYR A 384 -15.94 -27.60 -18.54
CA TYR A 384 -16.17 -27.20 -19.94
C TYR A 384 -17.27 -26.12 -20.01
N TYR A 385 -18.40 -26.30 -19.32
CA TYR A 385 -19.46 -25.30 -19.27
C TYR A 385 -18.99 -23.99 -18.61
N ARG A 386 -18.21 -24.08 -17.55
CA ARG A 386 -17.63 -22.89 -16.88
C ARG A 386 -16.66 -22.13 -17.80
N HIS A 387 -15.85 -22.84 -18.60
CA HIS A 387 -14.95 -22.22 -19.59
C HIS A 387 -15.73 -21.49 -20.72
N VAL A 388 -16.89 -21.99 -21.10
CA VAL A 388 -17.75 -21.34 -22.13
C VAL A 388 -18.43 -20.08 -21.58
N ILE A 389 -18.69 -20.01 -20.27
CA ILE A 389 -19.37 -18.89 -19.61
C ILE A 389 -18.36 -17.79 -19.19
N ALA A 390 -17.13 -18.14 -18.89
CA ALA A 390 -16.05 -17.21 -18.49
C ALA A 390 -15.50 -16.46 -19.72
#